data_e7d02d5747f23ab1ae7cc81bbcacbe99
#
_entry.id   e7d02d5747f23ab1ae7cc81bbcacbe99
#
_cell.length_a   1.000
_cell.length_b   1.000
_cell.length_c   1.000
_cell.angle_alpha   90.00
_cell.angle_beta   90.00
_cell.angle_gamma   90.00
#
_symmetry.space_group_name_H-M   'P 1'
#
loop_
_entity.id
_entity.type
_entity.pdbx_description
1 polymer ?
#
loop_
_entity_poly.entity_id
_entity_poly.type
_entity_poly.pdbx_seq_one_letter_code
_entity_poly.pdbx_strand_id
1 'polypeptide(L)'
;VADTMARNNELQLHHQVWPEIRKSIKEENPQAYILAEDWSDCTDFLNGDEWDSAMNYIGSLRPIRQFFGENDILNMRKDELRNIKYKMTAKDLSGRICGFLNRLPFAIRQVQFNLLGSHDYPRLHNNPEVSKDAYIGAVIMNFTLPGCANLYYGDEAEIDGTAPAMEGCRYPMPWKKDIESTDAYKMYSNLIKIKTTSPAFADGGFKVLWDEGYVFAFARFTPEEVYLTVCSSDKNESQVILPVDIFGSDFATMKLPEKDVLGNSLDGEIKNGNLHLKVPAEKSYLIKLSLN
;
A
#
# COMPACT_ATOMS: atom_id res chain seq x y z
N VAL A 1 -3.19 -8.28 19.78
CA VAL A 1 -2.79 -9.32 20.76
C VAL A 1 -1.38 -9.06 21.28
N ALA A 2 -0.43 -8.71 20.42
CA ALA A 2 0.95 -8.45 20.83
C ALA A 2 1.09 -7.27 21.83
N ASP A 3 0.23 -6.27 21.71
CA ASP A 3 0.14 -5.11 22.62
C ASP A 3 -0.33 -5.46 24.04
N THR A 4 -1.02 -6.59 24.22
CA THR A 4 -1.55 -7.04 25.53
C THR A 4 -0.71 -8.11 26.20
N MET A 5 0.42 -8.46 25.62
CA MET A 5 1.35 -9.41 26.22
C MET A 5 2.02 -8.81 27.48
N ALA A 6 2.30 -9.66 28.46
CA ALA A 6 2.94 -9.26 29.71
C ALA A 6 2.12 -8.31 30.59
N ARG A 7 1.07 -8.85 31.19
CA ARG A 7 0.26 -8.19 32.22
C ARG A 7 0.62 -8.67 33.62
N ASN A 8 0.71 -7.74 34.55
CA ASN A 8 0.72 -8.05 35.97
C ASN A 8 -0.49 -7.37 36.62
N ASN A 9 -1.55 -8.14 36.87
CA ASN A 9 -2.87 -7.63 37.21
C ASN A 9 -3.39 -6.60 36.22
N GLU A 10 -3.59 -5.36 36.61
CA GLU A 10 -4.03 -4.27 35.74
C GLU A 10 -2.86 -3.52 35.09
N LEU A 11 -1.63 -3.78 35.49
CA LEU A 11 -0.45 -3.10 34.96
C LEU A 11 0.03 -3.74 33.67
N GLN A 12 0.09 -2.97 32.59
CA GLN A 12 0.71 -3.37 31.33
C GLN A 12 2.23 -3.26 31.43
N LEU A 13 2.94 -4.35 31.09
CA LEU A 13 4.39 -4.43 31.11
C LEU A 13 5.00 -4.62 29.71
N HIS A 14 4.21 -4.48 28.65
CA HIS A 14 4.63 -4.78 27.28
C HIS A 14 5.88 -3.97 26.87
N HIS A 15 5.93 -2.67 27.13
CA HIS A 15 7.11 -1.84 26.86
C HIS A 15 8.35 -2.15 27.72
N GLN A 16 8.22 -2.98 28.72
CA GLN A 16 9.37 -3.49 29.49
C GLN A 16 9.84 -4.83 28.96
N VAL A 17 8.91 -5.66 28.48
CA VAL A 17 9.19 -7.04 28.04
C VAL A 17 9.64 -7.09 26.59
N TRP A 18 9.05 -6.29 25.70
CA TRP A 18 9.39 -6.32 24.28
C TRP A 18 10.84 -5.95 23.97
N PRO A 19 11.47 -4.93 24.59
CA PRO A 19 12.88 -4.65 24.40
C PRO A 19 13.79 -5.83 24.77
N GLU A 20 13.44 -6.58 25.85
CA GLU A 20 14.16 -7.79 26.27
C GLU A 20 14.01 -8.93 25.27
N ILE A 21 12.78 -9.14 24.76
CA ILE A 21 12.50 -10.13 23.71
C ILE A 21 13.29 -9.79 22.45
N ARG A 22 13.22 -8.51 22.01
CA ARG A 22 13.99 -8.04 20.86
C ARG A 22 15.48 -8.27 21.03
N LYS A 23 16.03 -7.90 22.18
CA LYS A 23 17.44 -8.10 22.50
C LYS A 23 17.84 -9.56 22.30
N SER A 24 17.09 -10.49 22.92
CA SER A 24 17.37 -11.93 22.81
C SER A 24 17.31 -12.45 21.37
N ILE A 25 16.33 -11.99 20.59
CA ILE A 25 16.19 -12.37 19.16
C ILE A 25 17.37 -11.83 18.33
N LYS A 26 17.72 -10.55 18.53
CA LYS A 26 18.76 -9.88 17.75
C LYS A 26 20.19 -10.33 18.15
N GLU A 27 20.40 -10.78 19.37
CA GLU A 27 21.64 -11.42 19.79
C GLU A 27 21.85 -12.75 19.08
N GLU A 28 20.81 -13.54 18.89
CA GLU A 28 20.87 -14.81 18.16
C GLU A 28 20.96 -14.58 16.62
N ASN A 29 20.12 -13.70 16.09
CA ASN A 29 20.13 -13.34 14.68
C ASN A 29 19.83 -11.85 14.46
N PRO A 30 20.87 -11.01 14.22
CA PRO A 30 20.68 -9.58 13.99
C PRO A 30 19.78 -9.24 12.80
N GLN A 31 19.64 -10.16 11.84
CA GLN A 31 18.79 -9.98 10.64
C GLN A 31 17.35 -10.47 10.84
N ALA A 32 17.01 -11.06 11.98
CA ALA A 32 15.64 -11.50 12.24
C ALA A 32 14.66 -10.33 12.19
N TYR A 33 13.56 -10.50 11.47
CA TYR A 33 12.50 -9.51 11.36
C TYR A 33 11.41 -9.79 12.41
N ILE A 34 11.11 -8.80 13.25
CA ILE A 34 10.14 -8.91 14.33
C ILE A 34 8.84 -8.26 13.89
N LEU A 35 7.87 -9.09 13.52
CA LEU A 35 6.56 -8.69 13.04
C LEU A 35 5.49 -9.02 14.06
N ALA A 36 4.71 -8.02 14.46
CA ALA A 36 3.56 -8.19 15.35
C ALA A 36 2.25 -8.29 14.58
N GLU A 37 1.31 -9.06 15.09
CA GLU A 37 -0.09 -8.97 14.68
C GLU A 37 -0.83 -8.06 15.68
N ASP A 38 -1.20 -6.88 15.17
CA ASP A 38 -1.95 -5.86 15.91
C ASP A 38 -2.87 -5.08 14.97
N TRP A 39 -4.14 -4.92 15.36
CA TRP A 39 -5.17 -4.24 14.57
C TRP A 39 -5.37 -2.78 14.97
N SER A 40 -4.73 -2.37 16.06
CA SER A 40 -4.83 -1.04 16.63
C SER A 40 -3.70 -0.11 16.15
N ASP A 41 -3.65 1.08 16.70
CA ASP A 41 -2.51 1.98 16.54
C ASP A 41 -1.35 1.52 17.43
N CYS A 42 -0.39 0.87 16.81
CA CYS A 42 0.79 0.30 17.48
C CYS A 42 2.07 1.12 17.24
N THR A 43 1.95 2.38 16.84
CA THR A 43 3.12 3.21 16.52
C THR A 43 4.08 3.39 17.70
N ASP A 44 3.60 3.28 18.93
CA ASP A 44 4.43 3.37 20.14
C ASP A 44 5.43 2.21 20.26
N PHE A 45 5.16 1.06 19.63
CA PHE A 45 6.06 -0.10 19.58
C PHE A 45 7.05 -0.05 18.40
N LEU A 46 6.93 0.95 17.50
CA LEU A 46 7.66 1.02 16.23
C LEU A 46 8.78 2.09 16.26
N ASN A 47 9.47 2.21 17.39
CA ASN A 47 10.58 3.15 17.57
C ASN A 47 11.96 2.53 17.25
N GLY A 48 12.01 1.23 16.95
CA GLY A 48 13.24 0.50 16.63
C GLY A 48 13.84 -0.28 17.80
N ASP A 49 13.22 -0.23 18.95
CA ASP A 49 13.62 -0.89 20.19
C ASP A 49 12.71 -2.07 20.61
N GLU A 50 11.55 -2.23 19.95
CA GLU A 50 10.60 -3.30 20.20
C GLU A 50 10.32 -4.11 18.94
N TRP A 51 9.35 -3.71 18.11
CA TRP A 51 9.01 -4.37 16.84
C TRP A 51 9.69 -3.69 15.66
N ASP A 52 10.01 -4.45 14.61
CA ASP A 52 10.42 -3.88 13.33
C ASP A 52 9.19 -3.40 12.56
N SER A 53 8.07 -4.12 12.68
CA SER A 53 6.77 -3.77 12.10
C SER A 53 5.62 -4.46 12.83
N ALA A 54 4.42 -3.97 12.57
CA ALA A 54 3.18 -4.74 12.72
C ALA A 54 2.57 -5.04 11.34
N MET A 55 1.62 -5.97 11.28
CA MET A 55 0.73 -6.06 10.12
C MET A 55 0.02 -4.72 9.96
N ASN A 56 0.36 -3.98 8.89
CA ASN A 56 0.02 -2.55 8.78
C ASN A 56 -1.45 -2.32 8.38
N TYR A 57 -2.36 -2.62 9.31
CA TYR A 57 -3.80 -2.39 9.11
C TYR A 57 -4.14 -0.90 9.06
N ILE A 58 -3.45 -0.07 9.86
CA ILE A 58 -3.77 1.35 10.03
C ILE A 58 -3.16 2.21 8.91
N GLY A 59 -1.91 1.96 8.54
CA GLY A 59 -1.18 2.78 7.56
C GLY A 59 -1.31 2.28 6.11
N SER A 60 -1.79 1.05 5.87
CA SER A 60 -1.97 0.53 4.51
C SER A 60 -3.34 -0.13 4.29
N LEU A 61 -3.65 -1.27 4.90
CA LEU A 61 -4.81 -2.07 4.53
C LEU A 61 -6.12 -1.28 4.55
N ARG A 62 -6.48 -0.73 5.71
CA ARG A 62 -7.76 -0.04 5.89
C ARG A 62 -7.90 1.21 5.02
N PRO A 63 -6.93 2.17 5.01
CA PRO A 63 -7.07 3.37 4.19
C PRO A 63 -7.07 3.07 2.70
N ILE A 64 -6.24 2.14 2.20
CA ILE A 64 -6.22 1.77 0.78
C ILE A 64 -7.56 1.18 0.36
N ARG A 65 -8.04 0.16 1.07
CA ARG A 65 -9.30 -0.53 0.74
C ARG A 65 -10.50 0.42 0.79
N GLN A 66 -10.55 1.32 1.79
CA GLN A 66 -11.61 2.33 1.89
C GLN A 66 -11.58 3.36 0.74
N PHE A 67 -10.39 3.79 0.33
CA PHE A 67 -10.25 4.72 -0.79
C PHE A 67 -10.77 4.10 -2.09
N PHE A 68 -10.55 2.81 -2.30
CA PHE A 68 -11.01 2.09 -3.49
C PHE A 68 -12.43 1.51 -3.38
N GLY A 69 -13.20 1.90 -2.37
CA GLY A 69 -14.65 1.70 -2.32
C GLY A 69 -15.14 0.68 -1.30
N GLU A 70 -14.27 -0.01 -0.57
CA GLU A 70 -14.71 -0.91 0.49
C GLU A 70 -15.16 -0.14 1.74
N ASN A 71 -16.25 -0.58 2.37
CA ASN A 71 -16.58 -0.12 3.71
C ASN A 71 -15.61 -0.71 4.74
N ASP A 72 -15.24 0.09 5.75
CA ASP A 72 -14.37 -0.40 6.82
C ASP A 72 -14.99 -1.61 7.52
N ILE A 73 -14.28 -2.73 7.52
CA ILE A 73 -14.75 -4.00 8.10
C ILE A 73 -15.06 -3.88 9.59
N LEU A 74 -14.36 -3.01 10.32
CA LEU A 74 -14.64 -2.79 11.74
C LEU A 74 -15.97 -2.07 11.93
N ASN A 75 -16.36 -1.21 11.00
CA ASN A 75 -17.67 -0.58 10.98
C ASN A 75 -18.76 -1.57 10.59
N MET A 76 -18.46 -2.50 9.68
CA MET A 76 -19.42 -3.55 9.27
C MET A 76 -19.78 -4.53 10.40
N ARG A 77 -18.94 -4.64 11.42
CA ARG A 77 -19.22 -5.46 12.64
C ARG A 77 -20.14 -4.77 13.64
N LYS A 78 -20.42 -3.48 13.46
CA LYS A 78 -21.31 -2.70 14.33
C LYS A 78 -22.60 -2.43 13.59
N ASP A 79 -23.74 -2.88 14.14
CA ASP A 79 -25.04 -2.78 13.48
C ASP A 79 -25.42 -1.33 13.11
N GLU A 80 -25.11 -0.37 13.99
CA GLU A 80 -25.36 1.05 13.77
C GLU A 80 -24.49 1.68 12.66
N LEU A 81 -23.33 1.10 12.36
CA LEU A 81 -22.37 1.64 11.39
C LEU A 81 -22.37 0.87 10.05
N ARG A 82 -22.98 -0.33 10.02
CA ARG A 82 -22.95 -1.23 8.85
C ARG A 82 -23.45 -0.59 7.56
N ASN A 83 -24.45 0.27 7.67
CA ASN A 83 -25.10 0.91 6.52
C ASN A 83 -24.51 2.30 6.20
N ILE A 84 -23.55 2.77 6.96
CA ILE A 84 -22.91 4.06 6.70
C ILE A 84 -21.85 3.86 5.63
N LYS A 85 -22.16 4.34 4.41
CA LYS A 85 -21.19 4.36 3.32
C LYS A 85 -20.37 5.66 3.42
N TYR A 86 -19.09 5.51 3.68
CA TYR A 86 -18.14 6.62 3.67
C TYR A 86 -17.24 6.53 2.44
N LYS A 87 -17.36 7.52 1.56
CA LYS A 87 -16.47 7.63 0.40
C LYS A 87 -15.25 8.46 0.80
N MET A 88 -14.11 7.80 0.97
CA MET A 88 -12.84 8.42 1.34
C MET A 88 -12.33 9.30 0.21
N THR A 89 -12.02 10.56 0.51
CA THR A 89 -11.34 11.46 -0.43
C THR A 89 -9.84 11.19 -0.47
N ALA A 90 -9.17 11.70 -1.51
CA ALA A 90 -7.71 11.63 -1.59
C ALA A 90 -7.03 12.38 -0.43
N LYS A 91 -7.65 13.46 0.06
CA LYS A 91 -7.18 14.20 1.23
C LYS A 91 -7.22 13.39 2.51
N ASP A 92 -8.31 12.64 2.71
CA ASP A 92 -8.44 11.75 3.88
C ASP A 92 -7.40 10.62 3.82
N LEU A 93 -7.20 10.03 2.64
CA LEU A 93 -6.20 9.00 2.40
C LEU A 93 -4.79 9.54 2.69
N SER A 94 -4.45 10.69 2.11
CA SER A 94 -3.19 11.39 2.34
C SER A 94 -2.94 11.63 3.83
N GLY A 95 -3.95 12.15 4.54
CA GLY A 95 -3.89 12.39 5.98
C GLY A 95 -3.61 11.13 6.78
N ARG A 96 -4.26 10.00 6.45
CA ARG A 96 -4.05 8.72 7.15
C ARG A 96 -2.67 8.11 6.87
N ILE A 97 -2.27 8.05 5.60
CA ILE A 97 -0.97 7.48 5.22
C ILE A 97 0.18 8.33 5.77
N CYS A 98 0.16 9.65 5.51
CA CYS A 98 1.21 10.55 5.98
C CYS A 98 1.20 10.67 7.51
N GLY A 99 0.03 10.69 8.14
CA GLY A 99 -0.11 10.72 9.60
C GLY A 99 0.50 9.49 10.27
N PHE A 100 0.35 8.31 9.68
CA PHE A 100 1.01 7.09 10.12
C PHE A 100 2.53 7.16 9.89
N LEU A 101 2.96 7.40 8.65
CA LEU A 101 4.38 7.42 8.29
C LEU A 101 5.19 8.46 9.07
N ASN A 102 4.61 9.63 9.34
CA ASN A 102 5.33 10.72 10.02
C ASN A 102 5.59 10.46 11.51
N ARG A 103 4.93 9.48 12.10
CA ARG A 103 5.20 9.04 13.49
C ARG A 103 6.35 8.01 13.58
N LEU A 104 6.80 7.47 12.46
CA LEU A 104 7.80 6.41 12.44
C LEU A 104 9.18 6.95 12.08
N PRO A 105 10.26 6.44 12.71
CA PRO A 105 11.62 6.65 12.22
C PRO A 105 11.78 6.22 10.75
N PHE A 106 12.65 6.87 10.00
CA PHE A 106 12.80 6.59 8.55
C PHE A 106 13.09 5.12 8.26
N ALA A 107 14.02 4.49 8.98
CA ALA A 107 14.36 3.08 8.79
C ALA A 107 13.16 2.16 9.06
N ILE A 108 12.33 2.50 10.04
CA ILE A 108 11.12 1.74 10.40
C ILE A 108 10.03 1.89 9.32
N ARG A 109 9.92 3.07 8.68
CA ARG A 109 9.00 3.25 7.54
C ARG A 109 9.30 2.30 6.39
N GLN A 110 10.58 2.01 6.13
CA GLN A 110 11.01 1.20 4.98
C GLN A 110 10.76 -0.30 5.18
N VAL A 111 10.50 -0.73 6.40
CA VAL A 111 10.26 -2.14 6.73
C VAL A 111 8.82 -2.44 7.16
N GLN A 112 7.90 -1.46 7.04
CA GLN A 112 6.50 -1.68 7.40
C GLN A 112 5.86 -2.78 6.54
N PHE A 113 5.17 -3.71 7.16
CA PHE A 113 4.51 -4.84 6.50
C PHE A 113 3.15 -4.40 5.94
N ASN A 114 3.17 -3.82 4.74
CA ASN A 114 1.97 -3.35 4.06
C ASN A 114 1.20 -4.51 3.45
N LEU A 115 -0.11 -4.55 3.65
CA LEU A 115 -0.95 -5.64 3.17
C LEU A 115 -2.29 -5.11 2.64
N LEU A 116 -2.93 -5.88 1.76
CA LEU A 116 -4.31 -5.66 1.30
C LEU A 116 -5.27 -6.73 1.80
N GLY A 117 -4.75 -7.89 2.21
CA GLY A 117 -5.53 -9.00 2.68
C GLY A 117 -4.73 -9.90 3.60
N SER A 118 -5.43 -10.74 4.33
CA SER A 118 -4.87 -11.77 5.19
C SER A 118 -5.88 -12.92 5.32
N HIS A 119 -5.52 -13.93 6.10
CA HIS A 119 -6.44 -15.02 6.45
C HIS A 119 -7.64 -14.58 7.32
N ASP A 120 -7.61 -13.37 7.85
CA ASP A 120 -8.68 -12.78 8.68
C ASP A 120 -9.46 -11.67 7.97
N TYR A 121 -9.16 -11.43 6.69
CA TYR A 121 -9.76 -10.34 5.92
C TYR A 121 -10.29 -10.85 4.57
N PRO A 122 -11.51 -10.47 4.15
CA PRO A 122 -12.04 -10.85 2.84
C PRO A 122 -11.12 -10.40 1.72
N ARG A 123 -11.00 -11.19 0.65
CA ARG A 123 -10.20 -10.81 -0.51
C ARG A 123 -10.82 -9.60 -1.20
N LEU A 124 -10.02 -8.57 -1.47
CA LEU A 124 -10.52 -7.31 -2.00
C LEU A 124 -11.12 -7.46 -3.40
N HIS A 125 -10.56 -8.31 -4.24
CA HIS A 125 -11.07 -8.55 -5.61
C HIS A 125 -12.46 -9.23 -5.65
N ASN A 126 -12.93 -9.81 -4.55
CA ASN A 126 -14.27 -10.37 -4.43
C ASN A 126 -15.29 -9.39 -3.85
N ASN A 127 -14.87 -8.20 -3.44
CA ASN A 127 -15.80 -7.19 -2.92
C ASN A 127 -16.62 -6.59 -4.05
N PRO A 128 -17.97 -6.71 -4.04
CA PRO A 128 -18.82 -6.23 -5.13
C PRO A 128 -18.84 -4.70 -5.29
N GLU A 129 -18.40 -3.96 -4.28
CA GLU A 129 -18.29 -2.50 -4.32
C GLU A 129 -16.97 -2.03 -4.97
N VAL A 130 -16.02 -2.95 -5.22
CA VAL A 130 -14.69 -2.67 -5.75
C VAL A 130 -14.57 -3.20 -7.17
N SER A 131 -14.44 -2.30 -8.13
CA SER A 131 -14.23 -2.70 -9.53
C SER A 131 -12.85 -3.34 -9.75
N LYS A 132 -12.66 -4.02 -10.88
CA LYS A 132 -11.35 -4.58 -11.25
C LYS A 132 -10.27 -3.50 -11.33
N ASP A 133 -10.56 -2.33 -11.91
CA ASP A 133 -9.60 -1.23 -12.01
C ASP A 133 -9.27 -0.64 -10.63
N ALA A 134 -10.26 -0.50 -9.74
CA ALA A 134 -10.06 -0.08 -8.36
C ALA A 134 -9.18 -1.07 -7.58
N TYR A 135 -9.41 -2.38 -7.76
CA TYR A 135 -8.55 -3.42 -7.18
C TYR A 135 -7.10 -3.32 -7.67
N ILE A 136 -6.90 -3.16 -8.99
CA ILE A 136 -5.55 -2.96 -9.56
C ILE A 136 -4.89 -1.72 -8.94
N GLY A 137 -5.62 -0.62 -8.79
CA GLY A 137 -5.13 0.59 -8.14
C GLY A 137 -4.71 0.36 -6.68
N ALA A 138 -5.49 -0.42 -5.92
CA ALA A 138 -5.15 -0.79 -4.56
C ALA A 138 -3.86 -1.61 -4.49
N VAL A 139 -3.68 -2.57 -5.41
CA VAL A 139 -2.46 -3.38 -5.51
C VAL A 139 -1.25 -2.50 -5.85
N ILE A 140 -1.36 -1.62 -6.87
CA ILE A 140 -0.29 -0.68 -7.23
C ILE A 140 0.11 0.16 -6.02
N MET A 141 -0.86 0.74 -5.31
CA MET A 141 -0.60 1.58 -4.14
C MET A 141 0.10 0.79 -3.03
N ASN A 142 -0.36 -0.41 -2.70
CA ASN A 142 0.27 -1.26 -1.68
C ASN A 142 1.74 -1.58 -2.00
N PHE A 143 2.04 -1.84 -3.27
CA PHE A 143 3.41 -2.15 -3.70
C PHE A 143 4.32 -0.92 -3.74
N THR A 144 3.79 0.27 -3.91
CA THR A 144 4.58 1.49 -4.13
C THR A 144 4.74 2.36 -2.89
N LEU A 145 3.91 2.22 -1.87
CA LEU A 145 4.11 2.88 -0.58
C LEU A 145 5.45 2.49 0.08
N PRO A 146 6.02 3.35 0.97
CA PRO A 146 7.13 2.96 1.83
C PRO A 146 6.80 1.72 2.65
N GLY A 147 7.74 0.78 2.73
CA GLY A 147 7.56 -0.49 3.42
C GLY A 147 7.67 -1.70 2.50
N CYS A 148 7.48 -2.89 3.06
CA CYS A 148 7.46 -4.17 2.37
C CYS A 148 6.03 -4.51 1.97
N ALA A 149 5.78 -4.73 0.69
CA ALA A 149 4.47 -5.17 0.23
C ALA A 149 4.27 -6.65 0.52
N ASN A 150 3.20 -6.98 1.23
CA ASN A 150 2.76 -8.36 1.39
C ASN A 150 1.78 -8.72 0.28
N LEU A 151 2.01 -9.88 -0.32
CA LEU A 151 1.06 -10.58 -1.17
C LEU A 151 0.44 -11.72 -0.36
N TYR A 152 -0.85 -11.63 -0.06
CA TYR A 152 -1.55 -12.75 0.55
C TYR A 152 -1.72 -13.85 -0.50
N TYR A 153 -1.32 -15.09 -0.16
CA TYR A 153 -1.31 -16.21 -1.10
C TYR A 153 -2.64 -16.35 -1.84
N GLY A 154 -2.57 -16.59 -3.12
CA GLY A 154 -3.72 -16.83 -3.97
C GLY A 154 -4.36 -15.58 -4.57
N ASP A 155 -3.96 -14.37 -4.18
CA ASP A 155 -4.41 -13.16 -4.88
C ASP A 155 -3.86 -13.12 -6.30
N GLU A 156 -2.63 -13.63 -6.50
CA GLU A 156 -1.99 -13.82 -7.81
C GLU A 156 -2.69 -14.88 -8.68
N ALA A 157 -3.46 -15.74 -8.05
CA ALA A 157 -4.24 -16.79 -8.71
C ALA A 157 -5.75 -16.47 -8.76
N GLU A 158 -6.14 -15.27 -8.32
CA GLU A 158 -7.52 -14.82 -8.22
C GLU A 158 -8.40 -15.86 -7.47
N ILE A 159 -7.88 -16.43 -6.36
CA ILE A 159 -8.64 -17.37 -5.53
C ILE A 159 -9.88 -16.66 -4.99
N ASP A 160 -11.03 -17.29 -5.13
CA ASP A 160 -12.26 -16.83 -4.52
C ASP A 160 -12.12 -16.81 -2.97
N GLY A 161 -12.67 -15.81 -2.35
CA GLY A 161 -12.54 -15.60 -0.92
C GLY A 161 -13.59 -14.63 -0.39
N THR A 162 -14.85 -14.89 -0.76
CA THR A 162 -15.98 -14.11 -0.28
C THR A 162 -16.24 -14.37 1.20
N ALA A 163 -16.22 -13.30 2.01
CA ALA A 163 -16.75 -13.35 3.36
C ALA A 163 -18.30 -13.31 3.31
N PRO A 164 -19.03 -13.89 4.28
CA PRO A 164 -18.84 -13.54 5.69
C PRO A 164 -18.08 -14.56 6.54
N ALA A 165 -17.73 -15.70 6.03
CA ALA A 165 -17.01 -16.67 6.82
C ALA A 165 -15.49 -16.53 6.62
N MET A 166 -14.73 -16.55 7.70
CA MET A 166 -13.25 -16.47 7.66
C MET A 166 -12.64 -17.60 6.80
N GLU A 167 -13.32 -18.73 6.69
CA GLU A 167 -12.95 -19.85 5.82
C GLU A 167 -12.87 -19.46 4.35
N GLY A 168 -13.71 -18.53 3.87
CA GLY A 168 -13.68 -18.05 2.50
C GLY A 168 -12.35 -17.40 2.10
N CYS A 169 -11.59 -16.87 3.06
CA CYS A 169 -10.26 -16.29 2.81
C CYS A 169 -9.14 -17.34 2.76
N ARG A 170 -9.40 -18.63 3.06
CA ARG A 170 -8.40 -19.66 3.32
C ARG A 170 -8.47 -20.86 2.38
N TYR A 171 -9.09 -20.71 1.20
CA TYR A 171 -9.14 -21.80 0.21
C TYR A 171 -7.73 -22.21 -0.23
N PRO A 172 -7.53 -23.51 -0.52
CA PRO A 172 -6.24 -24.00 -0.95
C PRO A 172 -5.83 -23.44 -2.31
N MET A 173 -4.52 -23.31 -2.51
CA MET A 173 -3.94 -22.84 -3.78
C MET A 173 -4.33 -23.77 -4.94
N PRO A 174 -4.80 -23.25 -6.10
CA PRO A 174 -5.26 -24.06 -7.22
C PRO A 174 -4.09 -24.55 -8.10
N TRP A 175 -3.18 -25.34 -7.56
CA TRP A 175 -1.93 -25.79 -8.21
C TRP A 175 -2.09 -26.48 -9.57
N LYS A 176 -3.32 -26.93 -9.89
CA LYS A 176 -3.61 -27.59 -11.19
C LYS A 176 -3.97 -26.60 -12.30
N LYS A 177 -4.16 -25.31 -11.98
CA LYS A 177 -4.42 -24.25 -12.95
C LYS A 177 -3.11 -23.68 -13.48
N ASP A 178 -3.11 -23.23 -14.73
CA ASP A 178 -2.01 -22.42 -15.28
C ASP A 178 -2.11 -20.98 -14.74
N ILE A 179 -1.59 -20.77 -13.53
CA ILE A 179 -1.65 -19.49 -12.83
C ILE A 179 -0.74 -18.46 -13.52
N GLU A 180 0.41 -18.89 -14.01
CA GLU A 180 1.43 -17.99 -14.58
C GLU A 180 0.97 -17.29 -15.86
N SER A 181 0.00 -17.87 -16.56
CA SER A 181 -0.58 -17.26 -17.76
C SER A 181 -1.59 -16.14 -17.46
N THR A 182 -2.07 -16.04 -16.23
CA THR A 182 -3.11 -15.06 -15.83
C THR A 182 -2.58 -13.63 -15.80
N ASP A 183 -3.49 -12.66 -16.02
CA ASP A 183 -3.15 -11.23 -15.93
C ASP A 183 -2.78 -10.83 -14.52
N ALA A 184 -3.43 -11.41 -13.51
CA ALA A 184 -3.13 -11.18 -12.10
C ALA A 184 -1.69 -11.59 -11.76
N TYR A 185 -1.29 -12.82 -12.10
CA TYR A 185 0.08 -13.29 -11.87
C TYR A 185 1.12 -12.41 -12.54
N LYS A 186 0.90 -12.03 -13.82
CA LYS A 186 1.80 -11.15 -14.58
C LYS A 186 1.91 -9.77 -13.94
N MET A 187 0.80 -9.21 -13.49
CA MET A 187 0.78 -7.91 -12.79
C MET A 187 1.60 -7.99 -11.49
N TYR A 188 1.33 -8.97 -10.63
CA TYR A 188 2.05 -9.14 -9.38
C TYR A 188 3.54 -9.41 -9.62
N SER A 189 3.88 -10.30 -10.56
CA SER A 189 5.27 -10.60 -10.92
C SER A 189 6.04 -9.35 -11.35
N ASN A 190 5.41 -8.49 -12.18
CA ASN A 190 6.00 -7.23 -12.63
C ASN A 190 6.19 -6.24 -11.46
N LEU A 191 5.18 -6.06 -10.62
CA LEU A 191 5.27 -5.18 -9.44
C LEU A 191 6.33 -5.66 -8.44
N ILE A 192 6.42 -6.97 -8.19
CA ILE A 192 7.45 -7.58 -7.34
C ILE A 192 8.84 -7.29 -7.92
N LYS A 193 9.02 -7.52 -9.22
CA LYS A 193 10.29 -7.24 -9.89
C LYS A 193 10.69 -5.77 -9.72
N ILE A 194 9.78 -4.84 -10.00
CA ILE A 194 10.03 -3.39 -9.85
C ILE A 194 10.38 -3.07 -8.40
N LYS A 195 9.57 -3.54 -7.44
CA LYS A 195 9.75 -3.27 -6.01
C LYS A 195 11.11 -3.77 -5.49
N THR A 196 11.57 -4.92 -5.96
CA THR A 196 12.80 -5.57 -5.46
C THR A 196 14.07 -5.13 -6.16
N THR A 197 13.95 -4.50 -7.34
CA THR A 197 15.14 -4.11 -8.13
C THR A 197 15.37 -2.61 -8.20
N SER A 198 14.37 -1.77 -7.89
CA SER A 198 14.52 -0.31 -7.95
C SER A 198 14.97 0.27 -6.62
N PRO A 199 16.07 1.06 -6.58
CA PRO A 199 16.49 1.80 -5.40
C PRO A 199 15.43 2.75 -4.86
N ALA A 200 14.58 3.33 -5.72
CA ALA A 200 13.51 4.23 -5.30
C ALA A 200 12.53 3.56 -4.32
N PHE A 201 12.36 2.24 -4.39
CA PHE A 201 11.48 1.51 -3.47
C PHE A 201 12.20 0.90 -2.27
N ALA A 202 13.52 0.77 -2.31
CA ALA A 202 14.30 0.28 -1.18
C ALA A 202 14.40 1.36 -0.09
N ASP A 203 15.12 2.44 -0.37
CA ASP A 203 15.42 3.52 0.56
C ASP A 203 15.17 4.92 -0.03
N GLY A 204 14.52 4.99 -1.19
CA GLY A 204 14.18 6.23 -1.85
C GLY A 204 13.18 7.11 -1.10
N GLY A 205 13.14 8.37 -1.50
CA GLY A 205 12.21 9.36 -0.96
C GLY A 205 10.74 9.00 -1.23
N PHE A 206 9.87 9.60 -0.43
CA PHE A 206 8.41 9.54 -0.61
C PHE A 206 7.86 10.96 -0.54
N LYS A 207 7.05 11.35 -1.53
CA LYS A 207 6.42 12.67 -1.57
C LYS A 207 5.05 12.61 -2.20
N VAL A 208 4.04 13.12 -1.49
CA VAL A 208 2.70 13.33 -2.04
C VAL A 208 2.77 14.50 -3.02
N LEU A 209 2.19 14.33 -4.22
CA LEU A 209 2.15 15.32 -5.29
C LEU A 209 0.74 15.85 -5.55
N TRP A 210 -0.29 15.01 -5.27
CA TRP A 210 -1.69 15.35 -5.49
C TRP A 210 -2.57 14.59 -4.50
N ASP A 211 -3.47 15.29 -3.82
CA ASP A 211 -4.42 14.70 -2.88
C ASP A 211 -5.79 15.39 -2.93
N GLU A 212 -6.24 15.78 -4.14
CA GLU A 212 -7.52 16.45 -4.32
C GLU A 212 -8.59 15.51 -4.90
N GLY A 213 -9.85 15.75 -4.53
CA GLY A 213 -10.99 14.96 -4.98
C GLY A 213 -10.84 13.48 -4.62
N TYR A 214 -10.82 12.63 -5.65
CA TYR A 214 -10.69 11.19 -5.54
C TYR A 214 -9.48 10.65 -6.32
N VAL A 215 -8.50 11.51 -6.60
CA VAL A 215 -7.21 11.12 -7.18
C VAL A 215 -6.12 11.39 -6.17
N PHE A 216 -5.34 10.36 -5.87
CA PHE A 216 -4.17 10.45 -4.99
C PHE A 216 -2.92 10.12 -5.80
N ALA A 217 -1.94 11.03 -5.81
CA ALA A 217 -0.68 10.78 -6.47
C ALA A 217 0.52 11.10 -5.58
N PHE A 218 1.53 10.23 -5.67
CA PHE A 218 2.78 10.39 -4.93
C PHE A 218 3.96 9.86 -5.75
N ALA A 219 5.15 10.27 -5.36
CA ALA A 219 6.41 9.79 -5.93
C ALA A 219 7.19 8.93 -4.94
N ARG A 220 7.88 7.92 -5.48
CA ARG A 220 9.07 7.29 -4.90
C ARG A 220 10.25 7.66 -5.79
N PHE A 221 11.35 8.12 -5.21
CA PHE A 221 12.40 8.71 -6.03
C PHE A 221 13.79 8.59 -5.42
N THR A 222 14.78 8.54 -6.31
CA THR A 222 16.19 8.83 -6.09
C THR A 222 16.61 9.99 -6.99
N PRO A 223 17.86 10.45 -6.97
CA PRO A 223 18.33 11.43 -7.95
C PRO A 223 18.25 10.97 -9.42
N GLU A 224 18.27 9.65 -9.67
CA GLU A 224 18.37 9.07 -11.02
C GLU A 224 17.04 8.57 -11.57
N GLU A 225 16.07 8.25 -10.70
CA GLU A 225 14.77 7.72 -11.11
C GLU A 225 13.63 8.20 -10.24
N VAL A 226 12.47 8.41 -10.86
CA VAL A 226 11.23 8.76 -10.19
C VAL A 226 10.13 7.81 -10.64
N TYR A 227 9.44 7.22 -9.68
CA TYR A 227 8.19 6.49 -9.93
C TYR A 227 7.03 7.35 -9.43
N LEU A 228 6.13 7.69 -10.35
CA LEU A 228 4.89 8.38 -10.04
C LEU A 228 3.77 7.33 -9.94
N THR A 229 3.20 7.22 -8.76
CA THR A 229 1.99 6.41 -8.52
C THR A 229 0.80 7.36 -8.57
N VAL A 230 -0.12 7.15 -9.51
CA VAL A 230 -1.35 7.92 -9.65
C VAL A 230 -2.53 6.98 -9.53
N CYS A 231 -3.34 7.16 -8.52
CA CYS A 231 -4.46 6.27 -8.19
C CYS A 231 -5.77 7.05 -8.14
N SER A 232 -6.77 6.59 -8.89
CA SER A 232 -8.10 7.18 -8.92
C SER A 232 -9.15 6.24 -8.37
N SER A 233 -9.97 6.72 -7.46
CA SER A 233 -11.25 6.12 -7.09
C SER A 233 -12.44 6.94 -7.60
N ASP A 234 -12.19 7.95 -8.45
CA ASP A 234 -13.23 8.74 -9.10
C ASP A 234 -14.00 7.89 -10.10
N LYS A 235 -15.31 8.05 -10.13
CA LYS A 235 -16.18 7.41 -11.13
C LYS A 235 -16.23 8.17 -12.47
N ASN A 236 -15.55 9.32 -12.54
CA ASN A 236 -15.41 10.16 -13.72
C ASN A 236 -13.92 10.33 -14.07
N GLU A 237 -13.66 10.78 -15.29
CA GLU A 237 -12.33 11.21 -15.69
C GLU A 237 -11.90 12.44 -14.89
N SER A 238 -10.64 12.44 -14.47
CA SER A 238 -9.99 13.53 -13.76
C SER A 238 -8.77 14.03 -14.52
N GLN A 239 -8.37 15.28 -14.27
CA GLN A 239 -7.10 15.84 -14.75
C GLN A 239 -6.25 16.19 -13.55
N VAL A 240 -4.97 15.79 -13.59
CA VAL A 240 -4.00 16.09 -12.54
C VAL A 240 -2.79 16.82 -13.12
N ILE A 241 -2.21 17.69 -12.32
CA ILE A 241 -0.99 18.43 -12.64
C ILE A 241 0.04 18.11 -11.57
N LEU A 242 1.04 17.32 -11.92
CA LEU A 242 2.04 16.83 -10.98
C LEU A 242 3.37 17.55 -11.21
N PRO A 243 3.93 18.27 -10.22
CA PRO A 243 5.22 18.92 -10.34
C PRO A 243 6.32 17.87 -10.43
N VAL A 244 7.00 17.77 -11.57
CA VAL A 244 8.13 16.86 -11.79
C VAL A 244 9.48 17.57 -11.79
N ASP A 245 9.50 18.88 -11.93
CA ASP A 245 10.69 19.73 -11.82
C ASP A 245 11.33 19.70 -10.41
N ILE A 246 10.52 19.41 -9.39
CA ILE A 246 11.00 19.27 -8.00
C ILE A 246 12.00 18.12 -7.80
N PHE A 247 12.08 17.18 -8.76
CA PHE A 247 13.03 16.06 -8.72
C PHE A 247 14.32 16.37 -9.49
N GLY A 248 14.38 17.49 -10.20
CA GLY A 248 15.53 17.97 -10.97
C GLY A 248 15.14 18.55 -12.32
N SER A 249 15.97 19.42 -12.87
CA SER A 249 15.71 20.10 -14.16
C SER A 249 15.53 19.13 -15.33
N ASP A 250 16.22 17.99 -15.28
CA ASP A 250 16.15 16.99 -16.35
C ASP A 250 14.76 16.34 -16.42
N PHE A 251 14.11 16.11 -15.27
CA PHE A 251 12.73 15.59 -15.22
C PHE A 251 11.71 16.62 -15.74
N ALA A 252 12.00 17.92 -15.62
CA ALA A 252 11.12 19.00 -16.09
C ALA A 252 10.95 19.05 -17.61
N THR A 253 11.89 18.48 -18.37
CA THR A 253 11.96 18.54 -19.83
C THR A 253 11.87 17.17 -20.51
N MET A 254 11.69 16.11 -19.73
CA MET A 254 11.58 14.75 -20.24
C MET A 254 10.34 14.59 -21.13
N LYS A 255 10.42 13.69 -22.09
CA LYS A 255 9.24 13.19 -22.78
C LYS A 255 8.52 12.18 -21.88
N LEU A 256 7.21 12.37 -21.72
CA LEU A 256 6.39 11.37 -21.05
C LEU A 256 6.45 10.04 -21.82
N PRO A 257 6.67 8.88 -21.18
CA PRO A 257 6.57 7.59 -21.85
C PRO A 257 5.16 7.37 -22.41
N GLU A 258 5.03 6.63 -23.50
CA GLU A 258 3.73 6.32 -24.11
C GLU A 258 2.86 5.40 -23.23
N LYS A 259 3.51 4.59 -22.40
CA LYS A 259 2.87 3.64 -21.51
C LYS A 259 3.51 3.69 -20.12
N ASP A 260 2.70 3.38 -19.12
CA ASP A 260 3.20 3.10 -17.77
C ASP A 260 3.94 1.75 -17.70
N VAL A 261 4.50 1.42 -16.54
CA VAL A 261 5.26 0.17 -16.34
C VAL A 261 4.39 -1.09 -16.40
N LEU A 262 3.08 -0.95 -16.33
CA LEU A 262 2.11 -2.05 -16.47
C LEU A 262 1.54 -2.16 -17.89
N GLY A 263 1.99 -1.31 -18.81
CA GLY A 263 1.58 -1.33 -20.22
C GLY A 263 0.33 -0.50 -20.55
N ASN A 264 -0.21 0.26 -19.59
CA ASN A 264 -1.35 1.15 -19.83
C ASN A 264 -0.89 2.40 -20.61
N SER A 265 -1.62 2.78 -21.66
CA SER A 265 -1.35 4.00 -22.40
C SER A 265 -1.59 5.24 -21.55
N LEU A 266 -0.71 6.23 -21.67
CA LEU A 266 -0.79 7.50 -20.96
C LEU A 266 -1.31 8.59 -21.89
N ASP A 267 -2.31 9.35 -21.45
CA ASP A 267 -2.80 10.56 -22.14
C ASP A 267 -2.35 11.79 -21.35
N GLY A 268 -1.20 12.34 -21.73
CA GLY A 268 -0.63 13.48 -21.03
C GLY A 268 0.66 13.99 -21.65
N GLU A 269 1.20 15.04 -21.06
CA GLU A 269 2.48 15.65 -21.46
C GLU A 269 3.21 16.27 -20.27
N ILE A 270 4.54 16.32 -20.33
CA ILE A 270 5.34 17.13 -19.42
C ILE A 270 5.59 18.49 -20.06
N LYS A 271 5.14 19.54 -19.40
CA LYS A 271 5.23 20.91 -19.87
C LYS A 271 5.47 21.87 -18.70
N ASN A 272 6.43 22.77 -18.87
CA ASN A 272 6.81 23.77 -17.86
C ASN A 272 7.07 23.13 -16.48
N GLY A 273 7.77 22.00 -16.45
CA GLY A 273 8.10 21.30 -15.22
C GLY A 273 6.98 20.52 -14.57
N ASN A 274 5.80 20.43 -15.19
CA ASN A 274 4.65 19.71 -14.68
C ASN A 274 4.19 18.61 -15.64
N LEU A 275 3.85 17.46 -15.11
CA LEU A 275 3.11 16.43 -15.84
C LEU A 275 1.62 16.76 -15.79
N HIS A 276 1.04 17.06 -16.93
CA HIS A 276 -0.40 17.14 -17.14
C HIS A 276 -0.89 15.76 -17.59
N LEU A 277 -1.74 15.12 -16.80
CA LEU A 277 -2.19 13.75 -17.08
C LEU A 277 -3.72 13.66 -16.95
N LYS A 278 -4.36 13.04 -17.92
CA LYS A 278 -5.75 12.60 -17.82
C LYS A 278 -5.79 11.23 -17.17
N VAL A 279 -6.67 11.09 -16.21
CA VAL A 279 -6.87 9.86 -15.44
C VAL A 279 -8.32 9.41 -15.65
N PRO A 280 -8.58 8.40 -16.46
CA PRO A 280 -9.91 7.85 -16.64
C PRO A 280 -10.51 7.35 -15.31
N ALA A 281 -11.83 7.17 -15.30
CA ALA A 281 -12.55 6.67 -14.13
C ALA A 281 -11.90 5.42 -13.54
N GLU A 282 -11.63 5.45 -12.24
CA GLU A 282 -11.03 4.37 -11.43
C GLU A 282 -9.66 3.85 -11.95
N LYS A 283 -9.04 4.52 -12.93
CA LYS A 283 -7.76 4.08 -13.50
C LYS A 283 -6.60 4.50 -12.60
N SER A 284 -5.61 3.62 -12.51
CA SER A 284 -4.37 3.88 -11.79
C SER A 284 -3.16 3.61 -12.66
N TYR A 285 -2.08 4.36 -12.41
CA TYR A 285 -0.84 4.30 -13.19
C TYR A 285 0.38 4.20 -12.28
N LEU A 286 1.37 3.46 -12.73
CA LEU A 286 2.72 3.50 -12.20
C LEU A 286 3.68 3.94 -13.31
N ILE A 287 4.07 5.21 -13.29
CA ILE A 287 4.86 5.85 -14.35
C ILE A 287 6.31 5.93 -13.88
N LYS A 288 7.23 5.40 -14.67
CA LYS A 288 8.67 5.55 -14.42
C LYS A 288 9.23 6.69 -15.27
N LEU A 289 9.91 7.63 -14.60
CA LEU A 289 10.79 8.62 -15.22
C LEU A 289 12.22 8.30 -14.79
N SER A 290 13.15 8.15 -15.71
CA SER A 290 14.55 7.85 -15.42
C SER A 290 15.48 8.67 -16.30
N LEU A 291 16.56 9.15 -15.70
CA LEU A 291 17.69 9.69 -16.43
C LEU A 291 18.43 8.50 -17.06
N ASN A 292 18.63 8.53 -18.38
CA ASN A 292 19.33 7.48 -19.15
C ASN A 292 20.82 7.45 -18.80
#